data_4d91c3372ce796ebb6b937d085dcbe7a
#
_entry.id   4d91c3372ce796ebb6b937d085dcbe7a
#
_cell.length_a   1.000
_cell.length_b   1.000
_cell.length_c   1.000
_cell.angle_alpha   90.00
_cell.angle_beta   90.00
_cell.angle_gamma   90.00
#
_symmetry.space_group_name_H-M   'P 1'
#
loop_
_entity.id
_entity.type
_entity.pdbx_description
1 polymer ?
#
loop_
_entity_poly.entity_id
_entity_poly.type
_entity_poly.pdbx_seq_one_letter_code
_entity_poly.pdbx_strand_id
1 'polypeptide(L)'
;KDAPAVAISINSPGGSPVQSRLIFQRIRDLAAEKNKQVLVFVEDVAASGGYMIALAGDEIFADPTSIVGSIGVVSGGFGFPEMLKKIGVERRVYTAGTNKAILDPFQPERENEIEYLKSLQLEIHQVFIDMVKARRGGKLADDPDLFSGLFWTGTRGRALGLVDGLADMRSE
;
A
#
# COMPACT_ATOMS: atom_id res chain seq x y z
N LYS A 1 -3.78 -28.52 12.88
CA LYS A 1 -2.30 -28.55 12.90
C LYS A 1 -1.70 -29.18 11.63
N ASP A 2 -2.46 -30.01 10.94
CA ASP A 2 -1.95 -30.82 9.82
C ASP A 2 -2.33 -30.28 8.42
N ALA A 3 -3.01 -29.14 8.33
CA ALA A 3 -3.31 -28.51 7.05
C ALA A 3 -2.03 -28.14 6.30
N PRO A 4 -1.88 -28.48 5.01
CA PRO A 4 -0.68 -28.17 4.22
C PRO A 4 -0.57 -26.69 3.87
N ALA A 5 -1.69 -25.99 3.88
CA ALA A 5 -1.78 -24.58 3.49
C ALA A 5 -2.60 -23.77 4.48
N VAL A 6 -2.44 -22.46 4.41
CA VAL A 6 -3.23 -21.44 5.11
C VAL A 6 -3.88 -20.54 4.08
N ALA A 7 -5.21 -20.44 4.13
CA ALA A 7 -5.97 -19.51 3.32
C ALA A 7 -6.17 -18.19 4.10
N ILE A 8 -5.90 -17.06 3.46
CA ILE A 8 -6.07 -15.72 4.01
C ILE A 8 -7.02 -14.95 3.11
N SER A 9 -8.16 -14.52 3.66
CA SER A 9 -9.06 -13.58 3.00
C SER A 9 -8.61 -12.16 3.27
N ILE A 10 -8.58 -11.31 2.24
CA ILE A 10 -8.19 -9.89 2.34
C ILE A 10 -9.29 -9.03 1.75
N ASN A 11 -9.74 -8.05 2.56
CA ASN A 11 -10.61 -6.98 2.12
C ASN A 11 -10.11 -5.66 2.72
N SER A 12 -9.17 -4.99 2.05
CA SER A 12 -8.49 -3.81 2.57
C SER A 12 -8.06 -2.84 1.47
N PRO A 13 -8.42 -1.56 1.56
CA PRO A 13 -7.94 -0.53 0.63
C PRO A 13 -6.50 -0.05 0.94
N GLY A 14 -5.90 -0.53 2.02
CA GLY A 14 -4.59 -0.14 2.49
C GLY A 14 -4.60 0.56 3.84
N GLY A 15 -3.56 1.35 4.09
CA GLY A 15 -3.35 2.05 5.35
C GLY A 15 -1.86 2.27 5.61
N SER A 16 -1.42 2.10 6.86
CA SER A 16 -0.02 2.29 7.25
C SER A 16 0.92 1.35 6.50
N PRO A 17 1.90 1.86 5.74
CA PRO A 17 2.87 1.02 5.04
C PRO A 17 3.72 0.19 6.01
N VAL A 18 4.05 0.74 7.18
CA VAL A 18 4.83 0.02 8.20
C VAL A 18 4.05 -1.19 8.72
N GLN A 19 2.79 -1.00 9.11
CA GLN A 19 1.98 -2.10 9.63
C GLN A 19 1.72 -3.16 8.56
N SER A 20 1.42 -2.75 7.34
CA SER A 20 1.20 -3.68 6.22
C SER A 20 2.44 -4.52 5.94
N ARG A 21 3.63 -3.90 5.94
CA ARG A 21 4.90 -4.60 5.74
C ARG A 21 5.21 -5.56 6.90
N LEU A 22 4.97 -5.17 8.14
CA LEU A 22 5.19 -6.03 9.31
C LEU A 22 4.27 -7.25 9.29
N ILE A 23 3.00 -7.08 8.91
CA ILE A 23 2.05 -8.18 8.74
C ILE A 23 2.53 -9.12 7.64
N PHE A 24 2.89 -8.59 6.47
CA PHE A 24 3.48 -9.37 5.38
C PHE A 24 4.66 -10.20 5.87
N GLN A 25 5.63 -9.56 6.52
CA GLN A 25 6.84 -10.23 7.01
C GLN A 25 6.50 -11.34 7.99
N ARG A 26 5.60 -11.06 8.95
CA ARG A 26 5.21 -12.07 9.95
C ARG A 26 4.52 -13.27 9.34
N ILE A 27 3.67 -13.07 8.34
CA ILE A 27 3.04 -14.17 7.60
C ILE A 27 4.12 -15.02 6.92
N ARG A 28 5.07 -14.40 6.24
CA ARG A 28 6.14 -15.12 5.55
C ARG A 28 7.04 -15.89 6.50
N ASP A 29 7.42 -15.31 7.63
CA ASP A 29 8.25 -15.95 8.65
C ASP A 29 7.55 -17.19 9.22
N LEU A 30 6.26 -17.07 9.55
CA LEU A 30 5.47 -18.21 10.06
C LEU A 30 5.25 -19.28 9.00
N ALA A 31 5.02 -18.89 7.75
CA ALA A 31 4.87 -19.84 6.64
C ALA A 31 6.15 -20.67 6.45
N ALA A 32 7.31 -20.01 6.50
CA ALA A 32 8.61 -20.67 6.42
C ALA A 32 8.86 -21.59 7.66
N GLU A 33 8.64 -21.05 8.87
CA GLU A 33 8.83 -21.81 10.13
C GLU A 33 7.97 -23.07 10.17
N LYS A 34 6.73 -22.98 9.70
CA LYS A 34 5.75 -24.08 9.76
C LYS A 34 5.70 -24.92 8.48
N ASN A 35 6.50 -24.59 7.47
CA ASN A 35 6.48 -25.19 6.14
C ASN A 35 5.05 -25.25 5.57
N LYS A 36 4.36 -24.10 5.53
CA LYS A 36 2.99 -23.96 5.05
C LYS A 36 2.96 -23.11 3.79
N GLN A 37 2.15 -23.53 2.82
CA GLN A 37 1.76 -22.69 1.69
C GLN A 37 0.77 -21.63 2.18
N VAL A 38 0.85 -20.42 1.62
CA VAL A 38 -0.09 -19.33 1.88
C VAL A 38 -0.86 -19.04 0.61
N LEU A 39 -2.18 -19.21 0.68
CA LEU A 39 -3.10 -18.84 -0.39
C LEU A 39 -3.86 -17.59 0.03
N VAL A 40 -3.84 -16.56 -0.81
CA VAL A 40 -4.53 -15.31 -0.56
C VAL A 40 -5.71 -15.18 -1.48
N PHE A 41 -6.87 -14.83 -0.91
CA PHE A 41 -8.12 -14.57 -1.62
C PHE A 41 -8.54 -13.13 -1.37
N VAL A 42 -8.61 -12.35 -2.44
CA VAL A 42 -9.06 -10.95 -2.39
C VAL A 42 -10.58 -10.94 -2.49
N GLU A 43 -11.22 -10.31 -1.52
CA GLU A 43 -12.67 -10.03 -1.56
C GLU A 43 -12.93 -8.79 -2.43
N ASP A 44 -13.51 -7.71 -1.89
CA ASP A 44 -13.76 -6.50 -2.70
C ASP A 44 -12.47 -5.80 -3.11
N VAL A 45 -11.47 -5.73 -2.22
CA VAL A 45 -10.26 -4.96 -2.46
C VAL A 45 -9.02 -5.50 -1.73
N ALA A 46 -7.91 -5.52 -2.43
CA ALA A 46 -6.57 -5.57 -1.87
C ALA A 46 -5.71 -4.52 -2.58
N ALA A 47 -5.70 -3.31 -2.07
CA ALA A 47 -5.03 -2.17 -2.69
C ALA A 47 -4.04 -1.52 -1.73
N SER A 48 -2.98 -0.88 -2.28
CA SER A 48 -1.97 -0.20 -1.47
C SER A 48 -1.41 -1.13 -0.37
N GLY A 49 -1.46 -0.74 0.91
CA GLY A 49 -1.06 -1.61 2.03
C GLY A 49 -1.79 -2.95 2.07
N GLY A 50 -3.04 -3.03 1.58
CA GLY A 50 -3.77 -4.29 1.43
C GLY A 50 -3.13 -5.23 0.42
N TYR A 51 -2.66 -4.70 -0.70
CA TYR A 51 -1.88 -5.47 -1.68
C TYR A 51 -0.50 -5.85 -1.13
N MET A 52 0.13 -4.97 -0.35
CA MET A 52 1.38 -5.29 0.35
C MET A 52 1.23 -6.53 1.25
N ILE A 53 0.12 -6.66 1.95
CA ILE A 53 -0.19 -7.86 2.75
C ILE A 53 -0.48 -9.06 1.83
N ALA A 54 -1.21 -8.86 0.72
CA ALA A 54 -1.52 -9.93 -0.23
C ALA A 54 -0.26 -10.57 -0.83
N LEU A 55 0.82 -9.81 -0.98
CA LEU A 55 2.13 -10.33 -1.43
C LEU A 55 2.70 -11.44 -0.51
N ALA A 56 2.16 -11.62 0.69
CA ALA A 56 2.55 -12.74 1.54
C ALA A 56 2.09 -14.10 0.98
N GLY A 57 1.10 -14.11 0.07
CA GLY A 57 0.64 -15.31 -0.61
C GLY A 57 1.71 -15.92 -1.52
N ASP A 58 1.75 -17.24 -1.54
CA ASP A 58 2.47 -17.98 -2.57
C ASP A 58 1.66 -17.96 -3.88
N GLU A 59 0.33 -17.92 -3.73
CA GLU A 59 -0.63 -17.62 -4.78
C GLU A 59 -1.65 -16.59 -4.29
N ILE A 60 -2.09 -15.74 -5.19
CA ILE A 60 -3.08 -14.67 -4.93
C ILE A 60 -4.22 -14.83 -5.92
N PHE A 61 -5.43 -14.99 -5.41
CA PHE A 61 -6.66 -15.10 -6.17
C PHE A 61 -7.56 -13.89 -5.92
N ALA A 62 -8.33 -13.50 -6.92
CA ALA A 62 -9.27 -12.38 -6.81
C ALA A 62 -10.55 -12.71 -7.59
N ASP A 63 -11.68 -12.11 -7.20
CA ASP A 63 -12.85 -12.07 -8.07
C ASP A 63 -12.56 -11.21 -9.31
N PRO A 64 -13.14 -11.49 -10.48
CA PRO A 64 -12.96 -10.63 -11.66
C PRO A 64 -13.19 -9.14 -11.42
N THR A 65 -14.04 -8.79 -10.47
CA THR A 65 -14.44 -7.41 -10.11
C THR A 65 -13.70 -6.85 -8.88
N SER A 66 -12.95 -7.65 -8.15
CA SER A 66 -12.10 -7.16 -7.05
C SER A 66 -11.16 -6.06 -7.51
N ILE A 67 -10.80 -5.16 -6.63
CA ILE A 67 -9.83 -4.09 -6.92
C ILE A 67 -8.46 -4.47 -6.34
N VAL A 68 -7.42 -4.41 -7.16
CA VAL A 68 -6.04 -4.72 -6.77
C VAL A 68 -5.05 -3.68 -7.27
N GLY A 69 -3.89 -3.61 -6.65
CA GLY A 69 -2.81 -2.69 -7.06
C GLY A 69 -2.70 -1.47 -6.15
N SER A 70 -2.84 -0.28 -6.69
CA SER A 70 -2.57 0.98 -5.97
C SER A 70 -1.16 0.98 -5.35
N ILE A 71 -0.17 0.60 -6.18
CA ILE A 71 1.24 0.53 -5.76
C ILE A 71 1.81 1.94 -5.80
N GLY A 72 1.57 2.68 -4.74
CA GLY A 72 1.94 4.07 -4.62
C GLY A 72 1.84 4.55 -3.17
N VAL A 73 2.23 5.81 -2.96
CA VAL A 73 2.19 6.49 -1.65
C VAL A 73 1.52 7.84 -1.83
N VAL A 74 0.58 8.16 -0.98
CA VAL A 74 -0.10 9.45 -0.97
C VAL A 74 -0.08 10.06 0.42
N SER A 75 0.14 11.35 0.50
CA SER A 75 -0.17 12.19 1.65
C SER A 75 -1.13 13.28 1.21
N GLY A 76 -2.14 13.54 1.99
CA GLY A 76 -3.11 14.57 1.67
C GLY A 76 -3.56 15.31 2.93
N GLY A 77 -3.97 16.57 2.77
CA GLY A 77 -4.44 17.41 3.86
C GLY A 77 -5.14 18.65 3.32
N PHE A 78 -5.42 19.58 4.22
CA PHE A 78 -6.04 20.87 3.91
C PHE A 78 -5.16 21.99 4.46
N GLY A 79 -5.09 23.12 3.76
CA GLY A 79 -4.43 24.34 4.22
C GLY A 79 -5.45 25.37 4.69
N PHE A 80 -5.22 25.96 5.86
CA PHE A 80 -6.16 26.89 6.51
C PHE A 80 -5.62 28.31 6.75
N PRO A 81 -4.47 28.78 6.21
CA PRO A 81 -3.92 30.08 6.55
C PRO A 81 -4.87 31.23 6.20
N GLU A 82 -5.50 31.19 5.03
CA GLU A 82 -6.43 32.25 4.62
C GLU A 82 -7.76 32.23 5.40
N MET A 83 -8.18 31.05 5.85
CA MET A 83 -9.36 30.95 6.73
C MET A 83 -9.07 31.60 8.08
N LEU A 84 -7.94 31.32 8.70
CA LEU A 84 -7.53 31.93 9.97
C LEU A 84 -7.48 33.45 9.88
N LYS A 85 -6.92 34.00 8.80
CA LYS A 85 -6.93 35.45 8.52
C LYS A 85 -8.36 36.03 8.51
N LYS A 86 -9.28 35.37 7.79
CA LYS A 86 -10.67 35.85 7.65
C LYS A 86 -11.42 35.88 8.96
N ILE A 87 -11.14 34.98 9.88
CA ILE A 87 -11.81 34.89 11.19
C ILE A 87 -11.03 35.59 12.30
N GLY A 88 -9.90 36.23 11.99
CA GLY A 88 -9.11 37.00 12.94
C GLY A 88 -8.35 36.16 13.97
N VAL A 89 -7.99 34.90 13.62
CA VAL A 89 -7.23 33.99 14.49
C VAL A 89 -5.76 34.02 14.10
N GLU A 90 -4.90 34.20 15.09
CA GLU A 90 -3.45 34.17 14.95
C GLU A 90 -2.89 32.79 15.36
N ARG A 91 -2.16 32.15 14.44
CA ARG A 91 -1.42 30.91 14.73
C ARG A 91 -0.07 31.24 15.36
N ARG A 92 0.17 30.74 16.57
CA ARG A 92 1.44 30.90 17.30
C ARG A 92 2.08 29.54 17.48
N VAL A 93 3.31 29.36 16.97
CA VAL A 93 4.05 28.10 17.03
C VAL A 93 5.42 28.36 17.60
N TYR A 94 5.76 27.63 18.66
CA TYR A 94 7.07 27.69 19.32
C TYR A 94 7.72 26.31 19.24
N THR A 95 8.89 26.20 18.61
CA THR A 95 9.55 24.92 18.37
C THR A 95 11.00 24.97 18.81
N ALA A 96 11.51 23.82 19.19
CA ALA A 96 12.93 23.54 19.26
C ALA A 96 13.26 22.54 18.13
N GLY A 97 14.21 22.89 17.26
CA GLY A 97 14.50 22.23 16.01
C GLY A 97 13.91 22.95 14.82
N THR A 98 14.77 23.32 13.86
CA THR A 98 14.45 24.20 12.71
C THR A 98 13.29 23.70 11.85
N ASN A 99 13.13 22.38 11.73
CA ASN A 99 12.14 21.74 10.87
C ASN A 99 11.01 21.04 11.65
N LYS A 100 10.83 21.36 12.96
CA LYS A 100 9.88 20.63 13.80
C LYS A 100 8.42 20.88 13.44
N ALA A 101 8.10 22.01 12.82
CA ALA A 101 6.75 22.42 12.42
C ALA A 101 6.58 22.44 10.89
N ILE A 102 7.25 21.51 10.19
CA ILE A 102 7.06 21.40 8.73
C ILE A 102 5.64 20.94 8.41
N LEU A 103 5.13 21.40 7.26
CA LEU A 103 3.81 21.05 6.75
C LEU A 103 2.65 21.36 7.72
N ASP A 104 2.82 22.42 8.54
CA ASP A 104 1.74 22.91 9.41
C ASP A 104 0.56 23.39 8.54
N PRO A 105 -0.64 22.78 8.65
CA PRO A 105 -1.78 23.11 7.79
C PRO A 105 -2.34 24.52 8.04
N PHE A 106 -1.89 25.20 9.08
CA PHE A 106 -2.30 26.56 9.41
C PHE A 106 -1.27 27.63 8.98
N GLN A 107 -0.21 27.21 8.29
CA GLN A 107 0.78 28.10 7.68
C GLN A 107 0.84 27.90 6.16
N PRO A 108 1.30 28.90 5.39
CA PRO A 108 1.58 28.71 3.97
C PRO A 108 2.61 27.61 3.75
N GLU A 109 2.39 26.78 2.73
CA GLU A 109 3.35 25.75 2.32
C GLU A 109 4.67 26.36 1.85
N ARG A 110 5.76 25.67 2.10
CA ARG A 110 7.11 26.02 1.65
C ARG A 110 7.65 24.93 0.73
N GLU A 111 8.25 25.35 -0.38
CA GLU A 111 8.76 24.44 -1.42
C GLU A 111 9.71 23.36 -0.86
N ASN A 112 10.65 23.79 -0.03
CA ASN A 112 11.61 22.84 0.59
C ASN A 112 10.97 21.79 1.48
N GLU A 113 9.83 22.09 2.10
CA GLU A 113 9.08 21.13 2.94
C GLU A 113 8.33 20.11 2.07
N ILE A 114 7.77 20.59 0.95
CA ILE A 114 7.11 19.76 -0.06
C ILE A 114 8.13 18.81 -0.69
N GLU A 115 9.29 19.30 -1.07
CA GLU A 115 10.38 18.48 -1.63
C GLU A 115 10.84 17.40 -0.65
N TYR A 116 10.98 17.76 0.63
CA TYR A 116 11.35 16.80 1.66
C TYR A 116 10.28 15.71 1.84
N LEU A 117 8.98 16.08 1.89
CA LEU A 117 7.89 15.11 1.94
C LEU A 117 7.91 14.17 0.74
N LYS A 118 8.08 14.71 -0.48
CA LYS A 118 8.17 13.91 -1.70
C LYS A 118 9.33 12.93 -1.67
N SER A 119 10.49 13.32 -1.11
CA SER A 119 11.61 12.40 -0.97
C SER A 119 11.28 11.20 -0.09
N LEU A 120 10.61 11.42 1.04
CA LEU A 120 10.15 10.34 1.92
C LEU A 120 9.13 9.42 1.23
N GLN A 121 8.20 10.01 0.47
CA GLN A 121 7.23 9.23 -0.30
C GLN A 121 7.90 8.34 -1.34
N LEU A 122 8.92 8.85 -2.03
CA LEU A 122 9.69 8.08 -3.02
C LEU A 122 10.44 6.91 -2.38
N GLU A 123 11.04 7.12 -1.21
CA GLU A 123 11.71 6.03 -0.47
C GLU A 123 10.73 4.92 -0.07
N ILE A 124 9.57 5.27 0.48
CA ILE A 124 8.53 4.31 0.86
C ILE A 124 7.98 3.59 -0.38
N HIS A 125 7.77 4.33 -1.47
CA HIS A 125 7.28 3.78 -2.74
C HIS A 125 8.29 2.79 -3.32
N GLN A 126 9.58 3.09 -3.28
CA GLN A 126 10.62 2.17 -3.76
C GLN A 126 10.62 0.87 -2.96
N VAL A 127 10.48 0.92 -1.63
CA VAL A 127 10.35 -0.28 -0.80
C VAL A 127 9.14 -1.13 -1.25
N PHE A 128 8.01 -0.50 -1.55
CA PHE A 128 6.83 -1.21 -2.03
C PHE A 128 7.07 -1.86 -3.40
N ILE A 129 7.65 -1.13 -4.34
CA ILE A 129 8.03 -1.64 -5.67
C ILE A 129 8.94 -2.86 -5.53
N ASP A 130 9.95 -2.78 -4.67
CA ASP A 130 10.91 -3.87 -4.45
C ASP A 130 10.22 -5.11 -3.86
N MET A 131 9.28 -4.94 -2.94
CA MET A 131 8.46 -6.05 -2.42
C MET A 131 7.63 -6.72 -3.53
N VAL A 132 6.97 -5.92 -4.37
CA VAL A 132 6.19 -6.45 -5.51
C VAL A 132 7.09 -7.22 -6.46
N LYS A 133 8.22 -6.64 -6.85
CA LYS A 133 9.20 -7.29 -7.74
C LYS A 133 9.75 -8.58 -7.14
N ALA A 134 10.08 -8.58 -5.86
CA ALA A 134 10.59 -9.76 -5.16
C ALA A 134 9.57 -10.92 -5.12
N ARG A 135 8.28 -10.60 -4.96
CA ARG A 135 7.23 -11.61 -4.83
C ARG A 135 6.56 -12.01 -6.14
N ARG A 136 6.48 -11.08 -7.11
CA ARG A 136 5.80 -11.31 -8.38
C ARG A 136 6.78 -11.52 -9.55
N GLY A 137 7.98 -10.94 -9.48
CA GLY A 137 9.11 -11.19 -10.38
C GLY A 137 8.73 -11.30 -11.85
N GLY A 138 9.04 -12.43 -12.45
CA GLY A 138 8.78 -12.71 -13.87
C GLY A 138 7.30 -12.89 -14.25
N LYS A 139 6.35 -12.82 -13.30
CA LYS A 139 4.91 -12.81 -13.58
C LYS A 139 4.39 -11.44 -14.02
N LEU A 140 5.11 -10.37 -13.68
CA LEU A 140 4.69 -8.99 -13.97
C LEU A 140 4.77 -8.67 -15.45
N ALA A 141 3.71 -8.05 -15.98
CA ALA A 141 3.73 -7.48 -17.32
C ALA A 141 4.63 -6.23 -17.38
N ASP A 142 5.18 -5.95 -18.53
CA ASP A 142 5.87 -4.69 -18.82
C ASP A 142 4.82 -3.61 -19.13
N ASP A 143 4.30 -2.99 -18.08
CA ASP A 143 3.30 -1.94 -18.16
C ASP A 143 3.81 -0.70 -17.41
N PRO A 144 3.93 0.47 -18.06
CA PRO A 144 4.50 1.68 -17.47
C PRO A 144 3.69 2.20 -16.27
N ASP A 145 2.42 1.86 -16.20
CA ASP A 145 1.54 2.31 -15.12
C ASP A 145 1.51 1.37 -13.91
N LEU A 146 2.18 0.22 -14.00
CA LEU A 146 2.13 -0.82 -12.97
C LEU A 146 2.50 -0.29 -11.57
N PHE A 147 3.43 0.64 -11.51
CA PHE A 147 3.94 1.26 -10.28
C PHE A 147 3.56 2.73 -10.14
N SER A 148 2.57 3.19 -10.90
CA SER A 148 2.14 4.61 -10.90
C SER A 148 1.18 4.97 -9.75
N GLY A 149 0.71 3.98 -8.99
CA GLY A 149 -0.34 4.15 -7.98
C GLY A 149 -1.75 3.89 -8.50
N LEU A 150 -1.90 3.52 -9.77
CA LEU A 150 -3.18 3.08 -10.31
C LEU A 150 -3.63 1.73 -9.72
N PHE A 151 -4.90 1.45 -9.84
CA PHE A 151 -5.51 0.18 -9.41
C PHE A 151 -6.34 -0.40 -10.55
N TRP A 152 -6.57 -1.70 -10.48
CA TRP A 152 -7.19 -2.46 -11.56
C TRP A 152 -8.23 -3.45 -11.01
N THR A 153 -9.12 -3.89 -11.88
CA THR A 153 -9.99 -5.03 -11.58
C THR A 153 -9.18 -6.32 -11.46
N GLY A 154 -9.71 -7.34 -10.80
CA GLY A 154 -9.06 -8.65 -10.70
C GLY A 154 -8.71 -9.24 -12.08
N THR A 155 -9.60 -9.08 -13.06
CA THR A 155 -9.33 -9.50 -14.44
C THR A 155 -8.09 -8.82 -15.03
N ARG A 156 -7.98 -7.50 -14.91
CA ARG A 156 -6.80 -6.76 -15.38
C ARG A 156 -5.58 -7.05 -14.54
N GLY A 157 -5.75 -7.17 -13.21
CA GLY A 157 -4.69 -7.55 -12.28
C GLY A 157 -4.05 -8.88 -12.62
N ARG A 158 -4.84 -9.87 -13.06
CA ARG A 158 -4.32 -11.13 -13.58
C ARG A 158 -3.47 -10.93 -14.83
N ALA A 159 -3.96 -10.15 -15.79
CA ALA A 159 -3.20 -9.85 -17.01
C ALA A 159 -1.87 -9.11 -16.72
N LEU A 160 -1.84 -8.28 -15.69
CA LEU A 160 -0.66 -7.55 -15.23
C LEU A 160 0.28 -8.40 -14.35
N GLY A 161 -0.12 -9.60 -13.97
CA GLY A 161 0.68 -10.47 -13.11
C GLY A 161 0.58 -10.13 -11.61
N LEU A 162 -0.37 -9.29 -11.21
CA LEU A 162 -0.59 -8.93 -9.82
C LEU A 162 -1.30 -10.01 -9.02
N VAL A 163 -2.13 -10.83 -9.67
CA VAL A 163 -2.78 -12.01 -9.10
C VAL A 163 -2.55 -13.22 -9.99
N ASP A 164 -2.65 -14.42 -9.43
CA ASP A 164 -2.36 -15.69 -10.12
C ASP A 164 -3.61 -16.24 -10.84
N GLY A 165 -4.77 -16.06 -10.23
CA GLY A 165 -6.01 -16.62 -10.73
C GLY A 165 -7.24 -15.78 -10.39
N LEU A 166 -8.35 -16.15 -11.03
CA LEU A 166 -9.66 -15.59 -10.74
C LEU A 166 -10.49 -16.67 -10.04
N ALA A 167 -10.62 -16.55 -8.72
CA ALA A 167 -11.34 -17.49 -7.86
C ALA A 167 -11.72 -16.84 -6.53
N ASP A 168 -12.66 -17.43 -5.84
CA ASP A 168 -13.00 -17.12 -4.45
C ASP A 168 -12.62 -18.29 -3.52
N MET A 169 -12.57 -18.01 -2.22
CA MET A 169 -12.17 -19.00 -1.19
C MET A 169 -13.08 -20.24 -1.12
N ARG A 170 -14.28 -20.21 -1.71
CA ARG A 170 -15.24 -21.32 -1.68
C ARG A 170 -15.16 -22.18 -2.92
N SER A 171 -14.59 -21.68 -4.02
CA SER A 171 -14.47 -22.35 -5.29
C SER A 171 -13.16 -23.12 -5.46
N GLU A 172 -12.18 -22.90 -4.57
CA GLU A 172 -10.89 -23.57 -4.47
C GLU A 172 -10.82 -24.42 -3.16
#